data_2c2e58529171cca985942aea199df394
#
_entry.id   2c2e58529171cca985942aea199df394
#
_cell.length_a   1.000
_cell.length_b   1.000
_cell.length_c   1.000
_cell.angle_alpha   90.00
_cell.angle_beta   90.00
_cell.angle_gamma   90.00
#
_symmetry.space_group_name_H-M   'P 1'
#
loop_
_entity.id
_entity.type
_entity.pdbx_description
1 polymer ?
#
loop_
_entity_poly.entity_id
_entity_poly.type
_entity_poly.pdbx_seq_one_letter_code
_entity_poly.pdbx_strand_id
1 'polypeptide(L)'
;VAAVFVVLPNTSGSVAYAMGNLPVVGKLVEAVTFRDYQYDNGGHAADIKTPELTVKESDTEQMTDTEVQVQENLKKTTAEINAEIEKITDQIVSEFEESRKEEEGYQEVVVKHEVISTTDDYFTLKLMCYQAAGSGAEWDYYYTIDLKTGERLTLSDLFQSGADYITPISE
;
A
#
# COMPACT_ATOMS: atom_id res chain seq x y z
N VAL A 1 26.09 -18.48 -2.48
CA VAL A 1 26.30 -17.07 -2.90
C VAL A 1 24.96 -16.39 -2.83
N ALA A 2 24.77 -15.54 -1.82
CA ALA A 2 23.55 -14.76 -1.67
C ALA A 2 23.58 -13.60 -2.68
N ALA A 3 22.53 -13.45 -3.47
CA ALA A 3 22.38 -12.31 -4.36
C ALA A 3 21.32 -11.37 -3.76
N VAL A 4 21.72 -10.15 -3.46
CA VAL A 4 20.80 -9.06 -3.09
C VAL A 4 20.51 -8.27 -4.35
N PHE A 5 19.25 -8.27 -4.80
CA PHE A 5 18.82 -7.43 -5.89
C PHE A 5 17.93 -6.33 -5.33
N VAL A 6 18.43 -5.10 -5.31
CA VAL A 6 17.61 -3.90 -5.12
C VAL A 6 17.28 -3.38 -6.51
N VAL A 7 16.05 -3.60 -6.98
CA VAL A 7 15.59 -3.05 -8.24
C VAL A 7 14.94 -1.71 -7.95
N LEU A 8 15.59 -0.64 -8.39
CA LEU A 8 15.03 0.71 -8.40
C LEU A 8 13.88 0.79 -9.43
N PRO A 9 13.01 1.78 -9.35
CA PRO A 9 11.60 1.75 -9.78
C PRO A 9 11.43 1.11 -11.15
N ASN A 10 10.71 -0.01 -11.17
CA ASN A 10 10.29 -0.63 -12.39
C ASN A 10 8.87 -0.14 -12.72
N THR A 11 8.77 0.79 -13.64
CA THR A 11 7.50 1.18 -14.29
C THR A 11 7.04 0.05 -15.22
N SER A 12 6.84 -1.15 -14.70
CA SER A 12 6.28 -2.22 -15.50
C SER A 12 4.76 -2.15 -15.51
N GLY A 13 4.21 -1.91 -16.69
CA GLY A 13 2.80 -1.76 -17.01
C GLY A 13 1.88 -2.96 -16.74
N SER A 14 2.25 -3.87 -15.84
CA SER A 14 1.46 -5.06 -15.53
C SER A 14 0.32 -4.83 -14.53
N VAL A 15 0.32 -3.73 -13.78
CA VAL A 15 -0.81 -3.36 -12.90
C VAL A 15 -1.92 -2.63 -13.67
N ALA A 16 -1.60 -2.03 -14.82
CA ALA A 16 -2.58 -1.37 -15.69
C ALA A 16 -3.66 -2.31 -16.26
N TYR A 17 -3.48 -3.62 -16.17
CA TYR A 17 -4.38 -4.58 -16.82
C TYR A 17 -5.68 -4.82 -16.05
N ALA A 18 -5.73 -4.59 -14.74
CA ALA A 18 -6.95 -4.76 -13.94
C ALA A 18 -7.90 -3.55 -14.03
N MET A 19 -7.44 -2.41 -14.54
CA MET A 19 -8.18 -1.14 -14.53
C MET A 19 -8.72 -0.69 -15.89
N GLY A 20 -8.71 -1.55 -16.91
CA GLY A 20 -8.94 -1.19 -18.31
C GLY A 20 -10.32 -0.65 -18.69
N ASN A 21 -11.34 -0.71 -17.82
CA ASN A 21 -12.73 -0.40 -18.17
C ASN A 21 -13.52 0.40 -17.13
N LEU A 22 -12.88 1.17 -16.25
CA LEU A 22 -13.59 2.00 -15.27
C LEU A 22 -13.82 3.41 -15.83
N PRO A 23 -14.97 4.04 -15.53
CA PRO A 23 -15.24 5.42 -15.88
C PRO A 23 -14.20 6.37 -15.28
N VAL A 24 -14.10 7.58 -15.82
CA VAL A 24 -13.00 8.55 -15.65
C VAL A 24 -12.54 8.77 -14.20
N VAL A 25 -13.42 8.61 -13.21
CA VAL A 25 -13.13 8.85 -11.79
C VAL A 25 -12.25 7.74 -11.19
N GLY A 26 -12.47 6.46 -11.54
CA GLY A 26 -11.68 5.33 -11.02
C GLY A 26 -10.22 5.28 -11.52
N LYS A 27 -9.81 6.25 -12.35
CA LYS A 27 -8.45 6.38 -12.88
C LYS A 27 -7.59 7.41 -12.14
N LEU A 28 -8.14 8.09 -11.12
CA LEU A 28 -7.44 9.16 -10.41
C LEU A 28 -6.32 8.65 -9.51
N VAL A 29 -6.47 7.44 -8.95
CA VAL A 29 -5.47 6.83 -8.06
C VAL A 29 -5.06 5.46 -8.60
N GLU A 30 -3.76 5.23 -8.68
CA GLU A 30 -3.17 3.94 -9.07
C GLU A 30 -2.15 3.49 -8.02
N ALA A 31 -2.06 2.18 -7.81
CA ALA A 31 -0.98 1.58 -7.03
C ALA A 31 0.03 0.93 -7.96
N VAL A 32 1.29 1.27 -7.80
CA VAL A 32 2.41 0.70 -8.57
C VAL A 32 3.45 0.14 -7.60
N THR A 33 4.19 -0.90 -8.00
CA THR A 33 5.34 -1.34 -7.20
C THR A 33 6.46 -0.33 -7.37
N PHE A 34 6.77 0.41 -6.31
CA PHE A 34 7.82 1.42 -6.28
C PHE A 34 9.19 0.79 -6.04
N ARG A 35 9.27 -0.15 -5.08
CA ARG A 35 10.51 -0.82 -4.70
C ARG A 35 10.25 -2.32 -4.55
N ASP A 36 11.21 -3.14 -5.01
CA ASP A 36 11.22 -4.59 -4.88
C ASP A 36 12.54 -4.99 -4.20
N TYR A 37 12.45 -5.52 -2.97
CA TYR A 37 13.58 -6.04 -2.22
C TYR A 37 13.46 -7.56 -2.16
N GLN A 38 14.48 -8.25 -2.67
CA GLN A 38 14.53 -9.72 -2.69
C GLN A 38 15.84 -10.22 -2.10
N TYR A 39 15.74 -11.24 -1.27
CA TYR A 39 16.87 -11.95 -0.69
C TYR A 39 16.54 -13.43 -0.52
N ASP A 40 17.49 -14.32 -0.77
CA ASP A 40 17.40 -15.75 -0.47
C ASP A 40 18.81 -16.35 -0.33
N ASN A 41 19.06 -17.03 0.80
CA ASN A 41 20.28 -17.81 1.02
C ASN A 41 19.98 -19.27 1.45
N GLY A 42 18.74 -19.72 1.34
CA GLY A 42 18.27 -21.05 1.73
C GLY A 42 17.84 -21.17 3.20
N GLY A 43 18.25 -20.25 4.09
CA GLY A 43 17.81 -20.17 5.48
C GLY A 43 16.98 -18.90 5.73
N HIS A 44 17.39 -17.80 5.12
CA HIS A 44 16.68 -16.52 5.23
C HIS A 44 16.17 -16.11 3.85
N ALA A 45 14.89 -15.79 3.73
CA ALA A 45 14.25 -15.35 2.50
C ALA A 45 13.42 -14.09 2.73
N ALA A 46 13.44 -13.16 1.77
CA ALA A 46 12.59 -11.98 1.76
C ALA A 46 12.09 -11.68 0.33
N ASP A 47 10.79 -11.41 0.20
CA ASP A 47 10.13 -10.88 -1.01
C ASP A 47 9.26 -9.70 -0.58
N ILE A 48 9.81 -8.48 -0.62
CA ILE A 48 9.17 -7.28 -0.10
C ILE A 48 8.90 -6.31 -1.24
N LYS A 49 7.64 -6.18 -1.62
CA LYS A 49 7.15 -5.28 -2.67
C LYS A 49 6.48 -4.05 -2.04
N THR A 50 7.19 -2.94 -2.03
CA THR A 50 6.66 -1.66 -1.52
C THR A 50 5.82 -0.99 -2.60
N PRO A 51 4.50 -0.81 -2.41
CA PRO A 51 3.69 -0.05 -3.35
C PRO A 51 3.83 1.46 -3.15
N GLU A 52 3.53 2.20 -4.21
CA GLU A 52 3.32 3.65 -4.20
C GLU A 52 1.99 3.97 -4.85
N LEU A 53 1.21 4.83 -4.21
CA LEU A 53 -0.01 5.40 -4.78
C LEU A 53 0.35 6.65 -5.59
N THR A 54 -0.15 6.71 -6.81
CA THR A 54 0.01 7.87 -7.71
C THR A 54 -1.35 8.44 -8.08
N VAL A 55 -1.42 9.77 -8.17
CA VAL A 55 -2.60 10.49 -8.64
C VAL A 55 -2.38 10.89 -10.10
N LYS A 56 -3.29 10.52 -10.98
CA LYS A 56 -3.25 10.99 -12.38
C LYS A 56 -3.65 12.46 -12.44
N GLU A 57 -2.80 13.26 -13.06
CA GLU A 57 -3.10 14.66 -13.33
C GLU A 57 -4.17 14.78 -14.40
N SER A 58 -5.23 15.52 -14.09
CA SER A 58 -6.21 15.97 -15.06
C SER A 58 -5.86 17.40 -15.50
N ASP A 59 -6.30 17.76 -16.69
CA ASP A 59 -6.03 19.09 -17.26
C ASP A 59 -6.76 20.16 -16.44
N THR A 60 -6.02 20.95 -15.67
CA THR A 60 -6.56 21.90 -14.68
C THR A 60 -7.32 23.07 -15.33
N GLU A 61 -7.12 23.32 -16.63
CA GLU A 61 -7.82 24.41 -17.34
C GLU A 61 -9.34 24.21 -17.51
N GLN A 62 -9.82 22.97 -17.28
CA GLN A 62 -11.24 22.62 -17.41
C GLN A 62 -11.90 22.18 -16.09
N MET A 63 -11.17 22.25 -14.96
CA MET A 63 -11.67 21.81 -13.66
C MET A 63 -12.41 22.93 -12.93
N THR A 64 -13.45 22.55 -12.21
CA THR A 64 -14.13 23.43 -11.25
C THR A 64 -13.26 23.59 -10.00
N ASP A 65 -13.50 24.64 -9.21
CA ASP A 65 -12.79 24.87 -7.93
C ASP A 65 -12.90 23.65 -7.00
N THR A 66 -14.03 22.96 -6.99
CA THR A 66 -14.26 21.75 -6.18
C THR A 66 -13.38 20.59 -6.67
N GLU A 67 -13.26 20.38 -7.97
CA GLU A 67 -12.42 19.32 -8.54
C GLU A 67 -10.93 19.58 -8.30
N VAL A 68 -10.50 20.84 -8.36
CA VAL A 68 -9.14 21.24 -7.98
C VAL A 68 -8.86 20.89 -6.52
N GLN A 69 -9.79 21.22 -5.61
CA GLN A 69 -9.65 20.91 -4.18
C GLN A 69 -9.58 19.41 -3.93
N VAL A 70 -10.42 18.61 -4.58
CA VAL A 70 -10.38 17.14 -4.48
C VAL A 70 -9.03 16.61 -4.96
N GLN A 71 -8.51 17.10 -6.08
CA GLN A 71 -7.22 16.68 -6.60
C GLN A 71 -6.05 17.03 -5.66
N GLU A 72 -6.09 18.20 -5.02
CA GLU A 72 -5.10 18.59 -4.00
C GLU A 72 -5.18 17.67 -2.77
N ASN A 73 -6.39 17.38 -2.30
CA ASN A 73 -6.61 16.45 -1.20
C ASN A 73 -6.08 15.05 -1.55
N LEU A 74 -6.37 14.53 -2.75
CA LEU A 74 -5.87 13.24 -3.23
C LEU A 74 -4.34 13.19 -3.22
N LYS A 75 -3.67 14.23 -3.74
CA LYS A 75 -2.19 14.32 -3.74
C LYS A 75 -1.64 14.30 -2.31
N LYS A 76 -2.25 15.02 -1.39
CA LYS A 76 -1.86 15.03 0.02
C LYS A 76 -2.07 13.66 0.66
N THR A 77 -3.26 13.09 0.53
CA THR A 77 -3.65 11.81 1.11
C THR A 77 -2.76 10.67 0.59
N THR A 78 -2.50 10.61 -0.71
CA THR A 78 -1.61 9.59 -1.29
C THR A 78 -0.17 9.75 -0.82
N ALA A 79 0.33 10.98 -0.67
CA ALA A 79 1.66 11.22 -0.14
C ALA A 79 1.79 10.77 1.34
N GLU A 80 0.76 11.00 2.17
CA GLU A 80 0.73 10.54 3.56
C GLU A 80 0.69 9.02 3.66
N ILE A 81 -0.13 8.35 2.83
CA ILE A 81 -0.20 6.89 2.76
C ILE A 81 1.13 6.30 2.28
N ASN A 82 1.74 6.87 1.24
CA ASN A 82 3.03 6.42 0.73
C ASN A 82 4.13 6.50 1.79
N ALA A 83 4.19 7.60 2.54
CA ALA A 83 5.15 7.76 3.63
C ALA A 83 4.93 6.73 4.75
N GLU A 84 3.68 6.37 5.07
CA GLU A 84 3.35 5.33 6.04
C GLU A 84 3.78 3.94 5.54
N ILE A 85 3.48 3.60 4.28
CA ILE A 85 3.86 2.34 3.65
C ILE A 85 5.40 2.21 3.59
N GLU A 86 6.09 3.25 3.17
CA GLU A 86 7.55 3.27 3.10
C GLU A 86 8.17 3.03 4.48
N LYS A 87 7.67 3.72 5.51
CA LYS A 87 8.12 3.53 6.88
C LYS A 87 7.93 2.09 7.37
N ILE A 88 6.75 1.48 7.09
CA ILE A 88 6.46 0.09 7.47
C ILE A 88 7.42 -0.86 6.75
N THR A 89 7.58 -0.72 5.45
CA THR A 89 8.42 -1.61 4.65
C THR A 89 9.90 -1.43 4.94
N ASP A 90 10.37 -0.21 5.21
CA ASP A 90 11.75 0.06 5.63
C ASP A 90 12.06 -0.57 6.99
N GLN A 91 11.12 -0.51 7.92
CA GLN A 91 11.26 -1.17 9.21
C GLN A 91 11.38 -2.69 9.04
N ILE A 92 10.50 -3.30 8.24
CA ILE A 92 10.52 -4.74 7.95
C ILE A 92 11.84 -5.15 7.30
N VAL A 93 12.33 -4.38 6.32
CA VAL A 93 13.64 -4.63 5.68
C VAL A 93 14.77 -4.53 6.70
N SER A 94 14.74 -3.49 7.55
CA SER A 94 15.78 -3.28 8.57
C SER A 94 15.82 -4.43 9.59
N GLU A 95 14.67 -4.88 10.06
CA GLU A 95 14.56 -6.02 10.99
C GLU A 95 15.03 -7.34 10.35
N PHE A 96 14.68 -7.55 9.07
CA PHE A 96 15.19 -8.69 8.31
C PHE A 96 16.72 -8.66 8.15
N GLU A 97 17.26 -7.49 7.79
CA GLU A 97 18.71 -7.29 7.61
C GLU A 97 19.51 -7.49 8.92
N GLU A 98 18.93 -7.13 10.07
CA GLU A 98 19.52 -7.41 11.38
C GLU A 98 19.48 -8.91 11.69
N SER A 99 18.32 -9.54 11.55
CA SER A 99 18.11 -10.96 11.87
C SER A 99 19.00 -11.88 11.02
N ARG A 100 19.15 -11.60 9.73
CA ARG A 100 19.97 -12.43 8.83
C ARG A 100 21.47 -12.40 9.10
N LYS A 101 21.95 -11.49 9.97
CA LYS A 101 23.36 -11.48 10.41
C LYS A 101 23.66 -12.66 11.34
N GLU A 102 22.64 -13.21 11.97
CA GLU A 102 22.74 -14.47 12.68
C GLU A 102 22.74 -15.60 11.65
N GLU A 103 23.87 -16.29 11.48
CA GLU A 103 24.05 -17.29 10.41
C GLU A 103 23.18 -18.54 10.63
N GLU A 104 22.73 -18.78 11.86
CA GLU A 104 21.89 -19.93 12.23
C GLU A 104 20.43 -19.50 12.36
N GLY A 105 19.55 -20.26 11.68
CA GLY A 105 18.11 -20.08 11.81
C GLY A 105 17.38 -20.05 10.45
N TYR A 106 16.06 -19.97 10.56
CA TYR A 106 15.16 -19.80 9.42
C TYR A 106 14.36 -18.52 9.60
N GLN A 107 14.28 -17.71 8.55
CA GLN A 107 13.41 -16.56 8.50
C GLN A 107 12.83 -16.38 7.08
N GLU A 108 11.55 -16.13 7.01
CA GLU A 108 10.87 -15.74 5.78
C GLU A 108 10.07 -14.46 6.03
N VAL A 109 10.21 -13.49 5.14
CA VAL A 109 9.47 -12.23 5.17
C VAL A 109 8.88 -11.96 3.80
N VAL A 110 7.57 -11.71 3.76
CA VAL A 110 6.86 -11.41 2.52
C VAL A 110 6.00 -10.17 2.72
N VAL A 111 6.13 -9.19 1.83
CA VAL A 111 5.22 -8.05 1.75
C VAL A 111 4.68 -7.97 0.33
N LYS A 112 3.35 -7.98 0.22
CA LYS A 112 2.61 -7.85 -1.04
C LYS A 112 1.52 -6.80 -0.90
N HIS A 113 1.01 -6.34 -2.02
CA HIS A 113 -0.11 -5.42 -2.04
C HIS A 113 -1.15 -5.84 -3.07
N GLU A 114 -2.38 -5.44 -2.84
CA GLU A 114 -3.51 -5.66 -3.72
C GLU A 114 -4.46 -4.47 -3.69
N VAL A 115 -4.92 -4.02 -4.84
CA VAL A 115 -6.06 -3.10 -4.94
C VAL A 115 -7.33 -3.93 -4.85
N ILE A 116 -7.96 -3.92 -3.67
CA ILE A 116 -9.14 -4.76 -3.39
C ILE A 116 -10.46 -4.12 -3.79
N SER A 117 -10.47 -2.80 -3.95
CA SER A 117 -11.66 -2.09 -4.41
C SER A 117 -11.26 -0.82 -5.18
N THR A 118 -11.87 -0.64 -6.33
CA THR A 118 -11.88 0.63 -7.06
C THR A 118 -13.29 0.82 -7.61
N THR A 119 -13.98 1.82 -7.09
CA THR A 119 -15.32 2.24 -7.52
C THR A 119 -15.28 3.71 -7.92
N ASP A 120 -16.41 4.27 -8.32
CA ASP A 120 -16.53 5.72 -8.58
C ASP A 120 -16.39 6.55 -7.29
N ASP A 121 -16.60 5.93 -6.13
CA ASP A 121 -16.61 6.60 -4.83
C ASP A 121 -15.36 6.32 -4.01
N TYR A 122 -14.78 5.11 -4.12
CA TYR A 122 -13.74 4.63 -3.21
C TYR A 122 -12.63 3.90 -3.93
N PHE A 123 -11.40 4.12 -3.45
CA PHE A 123 -10.22 3.32 -3.75
C PHE A 123 -9.73 2.64 -2.47
N THR A 124 -9.41 1.35 -2.50
CA THR A 124 -8.86 0.65 -1.33
C THR A 124 -7.66 -0.21 -1.72
N LEU A 125 -6.52 0.09 -1.10
CA LEU A 125 -5.31 -0.72 -1.15
C LEU A 125 -5.20 -1.58 0.12
N LYS A 126 -4.85 -2.85 -0.04
CA LYS A 126 -4.44 -3.76 1.03
C LYS A 126 -2.94 -3.99 0.93
N LEU A 127 -2.21 -3.80 2.02
CA LEU A 127 -0.83 -4.21 2.19
C LEU A 127 -0.80 -5.43 3.10
N MET A 128 -0.31 -6.55 2.60
CA MET A 128 -0.24 -7.84 3.29
C MET A 128 1.19 -8.09 3.73
N CYS A 129 1.41 -8.32 5.02
CA CYS A 129 2.71 -8.60 5.61
C CYS A 129 2.71 -9.97 6.27
N TYR A 130 3.71 -10.77 5.96
CA TYR A 130 3.94 -12.09 6.56
C TYR A 130 5.38 -12.18 7.03
N GLN A 131 5.56 -12.75 8.22
CA GLN A 131 6.88 -13.07 8.77
C GLN A 131 6.84 -14.43 9.48
N ALA A 132 7.85 -15.24 9.24
CA ALA A 132 8.03 -16.51 9.92
C ALA A 132 9.49 -16.64 10.42
N ALA A 133 9.63 -17.04 11.68
CA ALA A 133 10.89 -17.42 12.31
C ALA A 133 10.57 -18.52 13.36
N GLY A 134 10.40 -19.76 12.88
CA GLY A 134 9.90 -20.88 13.69
C GLY A 134 8.38 -20.92 13.80
N SER A 135 7.70 -19.79 14.03
CA SER A 135 6.24 -19.64 13.87
C SER A 135 5.95 -18.50 12.89
N GLY A 136 4.80 -18.55 12.19
CA GLY A 136 4.39 -17.51 11.25
C GLY A 136 3.39 -16.54 11.86
N ALA A 137 3.47 -15.27 11.48
CA ALA A 137 2.48 -14.24 11.73
C ALA A 137 2.14 -13.51 10.43
N GLU A 138 0.86 -13.19 10.26
CA GLU A 138 0.36 -12.41 9.13
C GLU A 138 -0.44 -11.23 9.68
N TRP A 139 -0.27 -10.06 9.05
CA TRP A 139 -1.05 -8.87 9.36
C TRP A 139 -1.22 -8.00 8.12
N ASP A 140 -2.34 -7.28 8.09
CA ASP A 140 -2.75 -6.49 6.96
C ASP A 140 -2.97 -5.02 7.34
N TYR A 141 -2.62 -4.12 6.41
CA TYR A 141 -3.00 -2.71 6.48
C TYR A 141 -3.97 -2.39 5.35
N TYR A 142 -4.98 -1.59 5.66
CA TYR A 142 -5.98 -1.14 4.68
C TYR A 142 -5.95 0.37 4.55
N TYR A 143 -5.85 0.84 3.32
CA TYR A 143 -5.83 2.25 2.97
C TYR A 143 -7.00 2.54 2.06
N THR A 144 -8.04 3.18 2.59
CA THR A 144 -9.23 3.56 1.82
C THR A 144 -9.26 5.07 1.63
N ILE A 145 -9.51 5.51 0.39
CA ILE A 145 -9.63 6.92 0.00
C ILE A 145 -11.04 7.13 -0.55
N ASP A 146 -11.74 8.14 -0.04
CA ASP A 146 -12.96 8.66 -0.65
C ASP A 146 -12.56 9.52 -1.87
N LEU A 147 -12.93 9.07 -3.06
CA LEU A 147 -12.57 9.73 -4.32
C LEU A 147 -13.39 10.99 -4.59
N LYS A 148 -14.48 11.23 -3.85
CA LYS A 148 -15.28 12.46 -3.96
C LYS A 148 -14.70 13.62 -3.16
N THR A 149 -14.00 13.31 -2.05
CA THR A 149 -13.39 14.31 -1.18
C THR A 149 -11.87 14.35 -1.30
N GLY A 150 -11.27 13.25 -1.76
CA GLY A 150 -9.82 13.05 -1.78
C GLY A 150 -9.24 12.71 -0.41
N GLU A 151 -10.07 12.42 0.60
CA GLU A 151 -9.64 12.19 1.98
C GLU A 151 -9.52 10.69 2.28
N ARG A 152 -8.61 10.35 3.21
CA ARG A 152 -8.50 9.00 3.75
C ARG A 152 -9.70 8.70 4.64
N LEU A 153 -10.30 7.51 4.45
CA LEU A 153 -11.31 6.98 5.35
C LEU A 153 -10.70 6.02 6.35
N THR A 154 -11.05 6.22 7.61
CA THR A 154 -10.73 5.31 8.71
C THR A 154 -11.99 4.56 9.15
N LEU A 155 -11.80 3.51 9.96
CA LEU A 155 -12.95 2.75 10.50
C LEU A 155 -13.93 3.66 11.26
N SER A 156 -13.41 4.66 11.99
CA SER A 156 -14.26 5.62 12.72
C SER A 156 -15.17 6.44 11.82
N ASP A 157 -14.75 6.73 10.59
CA ASP A 157 -15.51 7.57 9.65
C ASP A 157 -16.74 6.86 9.08
N LEU A 158 -16.80 5.52 9.23
CA LEU A 158 -17.94 4.70 8.83
C LEU A 158 -19.09 4.71 9.84
N PHE A 159 -18.87 5.30 11.03
CA PHE A 159 -19.85 5.31 12.12
C PHE A 159 -20.24 6.73 12.48
N GLN A 160 -21.42 6.89 13.09
CA GLN A 160 -21.85 8.19 13.60
C GLN A 160 -20.89 8.67 14.70
N SER A 161 -20.65 9.97 14.75
CA SER A 161 -19.77 10.58 15.76
C SER A 161 -20.23 10.18 17.17
N GLY A 162 -19.30 9.62 17.96
CA GLY A 162 -19.55 9.14 19.31
C GLY A 162 -20.17 7.76 19.44
N ALA A 163 -20.38 7.03 18.34
CA ALA A 163 -20.81 5.65 18.39
C ALA A 163 -19.70 4.73 18.95
N ASP A 164 -20.05 3.84 19.85
CA ASP A 164 -19.18 2.74 20.29
C ASP A 164 -19.22 1.64 19.21
N TYR A 165 -18.26 1.65 18.32
CA TYR A 165 -18.09 0.63 17.28
C TYR A 165 -17.01 -0.40 17.64
N ILE A 166 -16.17 -0.10 18.64
CA ILE A 166 -15.05 -0.98 19.02
C ILE A 166 -15.59 -2.20 19.78
N THR A 167 -16.45 -1.98 20.78
CA THR A 167 -17.00 -3.09 21.59
C THR A 167 -17.68 -4.16 20.71
N PRO A 168 -18.66 -3.85 19.83
CA PRO A 168 -19.31 -4.89 19.04
C PRO A 168 -18.42 -5.54 17.95
N ILE A 169 -17.30 -4.93 17.57
CA ILE A 169 -16.37 -5.52 16.59
C ILE A 169 -15.35 -6.43 17.28
N SER A 170 -15.07 -6.20 18.58
CA SER A 170 -14.06 -6.93 19.35
C SER A 170 -14.61 -8.19 20.03
N GLU A 171 -15.93 -8.42 20.02
CA GLU A 171 -16.60 -9.63 20.51
C GLU A 171 -16.64 -10.76 19.48
#